data_c277f3d288aa8e5aeeb5fe8beb767611
#
_entry.id   c277f3d288aa8e5aeeb5fe8beb767611
#
_cell.length_a   1.000
_cell.length_b   1.000
_cell.length_c   1.000
_cell.angle_alpha   90.00
_cell.angle_beta   90.00
_cell.angle_gamma   90.00
#
_symmetry.space_group_name_H-M   'P 1'
#
loop_
_entity.id
_entity.type
_entity.pdbx_description
1 polymer ?
#
loop_
_entity_poly.entity_id
_entity_poly.type
_entity_poly.pdbx_seq_one_letter_code
_entity_poly.pdbx_strand_id
1 'polypeptide(L)'
;MEILNALILGVVEGLTEFLPISSTGHLILASELLGANDERGKVFDIAIQTGAILAVVWEYRARLFRVDPKLWLNLIVAFIPAAVLGLAFGATIKAHLFSAVPVASAFIVGGLV
;
A
#
# COMPACT_ATOMS: atom_id res chain seq x y z
N MET A 1 -16.56 -9.82 -6.72
CA MET A 1 -15.36 -10.51 -6.18
C MET A 1 -15.81 -11.69 -5.36
N GLU A 2 -15.20 -12.84 -5.56
CA GLU A 2 -15.49 -14.03 -4.76
C GLU A 2 -14.90 -13.90 -3.36
N ILE A 3 -15.58 -14.53 -2.40
CA ILE A 3 -15.14 -14.52 -1.00
C ILE A 3 -13.72 -15.11 -0.86
N LEU A 4 -13.43 -16.16 -1.61
CA LEU A 4 -12.11 -16.78 -1.58
C LEU A 4 -11.01 -15.80 -2.03
N ASN A 5 -11.25 -15.07 -3.11
CA ASN A 5 -10.31 -14.04 -3.59
C ASN A 5 -10.12 -12.95 -2.53
N ALA A 6 -11.20 -12.50 -1.90
CA ALA A 6 -11.15 -11.52 -0.83
C ALA A 6 -10.31 -12.01 0.35
N LEU A 7 -10.47 -13.28 0.75
CA LEU A 7 -9.70 -13.87 1.83
C LEU A 7 -8.20 -13.96 1.48
N ILE A 8 -7.88 -14.40 0.26
CA ILE A 8 -6.50 -14.49 -0.20
C ILE A 8 -5.83 -13.12 -0.21
N LEU A 9 -6.51 -12.12 -0.78
CA LEU A 9 -5.98 -10.75 -0.82
C LEU A 9 -5.82 -10.16 0.58
N GLY A 10 -6.75 -10.45 1.48
CA GLY A 10 -6.66 -10.02 2.88
C GLY A 10 -5.44 -10.62 3.59
N VAL A 11 -5.16 -11.90 3.36
CA VAL A 11 -3.97 -12.56 3.92
C VAL A 11 -2.69 -11.96 3.32
N VAL A 12 -2.65 -11.76 2.01
CA VAL A 12 -1.50 -11.11 1.34
C VAL A 12 -1.26 -9.74 1.95
N GLU A 13 -2.30 -8.92 2.11
CA GLU A 13 -2.17 -7.60 2.72
C GLU A 13 -1.66 -7.68 4.15
N GLY A 14 -2.25 -8.52 4.98
CA GLY A 14 -1.86 -8.66 6.38
C GLY A 14 -0.41 -9.09 6.56
N LEU A 15 0.09 -9.95 5.67
CA LEU A 15 1.48 -10.40 5.73
C LEU A 15 2.47 -9.40 5.14
N THR A 16 2.08 -8.69 4.08
CA THR A 16 3.02 -7.84 3.33
C THR A 16 3.02 -6.39 3.77
N GLU A 17 1.99 -5.91 4.48
CA GLU A 17 1.96 -4.52 4.94
C GLU A 17 3.07 -4.21 5.94
N PHE A 18 3.35 -5.13 6.84
CA PHE A 18 4.30 -4.92 7.92
C PHE A 18 5.71 -5.40 7.60
N LEU A 19 5.87 -6.12 6.50
CA LEU A 19 7.18 -6.46 5.97
C LEU A 19 7.59 -5.39 4.94
N PRO A 20 8.87 -4.99 4.88
CA PRO A 20 9.29 -3.96 3.92
C PRO A 20 9.44 -4.50 2.50
N ILE A 21 8.38 -5.08 1.96
CA ILE A 21 8.37 -5.76 0.65
C ILE A 21 7.29 -5.23 -0.29
N SER A 22 6.65 -4.10 0.04
CA SER A 22 5.59 -3.46 -0.73
C SER A 22 4.30 -4.27 -0.82
N SER A 23 3.36 -4.02 0.09
CA SER A 23 2.05 -4.66 0.06
C SER A 23 1.27 -4.30 -1.21
N THR A 24 1.34 -3.05 -1.65
CA THR A 24 0.66 -2.57 -2.86
C THR A 24 1.13 -3.37 -4.08
N GLY A 25 2.44 -3.56 -4.23
CA GLY A 25 2.99 -4.35 -5.33
C GLY A 25 2.52 -5.81 -5.29
N HIS A 26 2.54 -6.43 -4.11
CA HIS A 26 2.07 -7.81 -3.96
C HIS A 26 0.56 -7.93 -4.24
N LEU A 27 -0.25 -6.96 -3.81
CA LEU A 27 -1.68 -6.96 -4.11
C LEU A 27 -1.94 -6.82 -5.61
N ILE A 28 -1.21 -5.97 -6.31
CA ILE A 28 -1.35 -5.82 -7.76
C ILE A 28 -1.08 -7.16 -8.46
N LEU A 29 0.01 -7.83 -8.10
CA LEU A 29 0.36 -9.12 -8.70
C LEU A 29 -0.65 -10.22 -8.33
N ALA A 30 -1.06 -10.30 -7.07
CA ALA A 30 -2.04 -11.27 -6.61
C ALA A 30 -3.40 -11.05 -7.26
N SER A 31 -3.84 -9.79 -7.37
CA SER A 31 -5.11 -9.45 -8.02
C SER A 31 -5.10 -9.84 -9.50
N GLU A 32 -3.99 -9.63 -10.18
CA GLU A 32 -3.83 -10.05 -11.58
C GLU A 32 -3.94 -11.56 -11.73
N LEU A 33 -3.26 -12.32 -10.86
CA LEU A 33 -3.29 -13.79 -10.89
C LEU A 33 -4.68 -14.35 -10.55
N LEU A 34 -5.42 -13.69 -9.68
CA LEU A 34 -6.75 -14.11 -9.26
C LEU A 34 -7.87 -13.62 -10.19
N GLY A 35 -7.53 -12.77 -11.18
CA GLY A 35 -8.52 -12.13 -12.03
C GLY A 35 -9.40 -11.12 -11.31
N ALA A 36 -8.91 -10.54 -10.21
CA ALA A 36 -9.62 -9.60 -9.36
C ALA A 36 -9.13 -8.15 -9.53
N ASN A 37 -8.55 -7.83 -10.69
CA ASN A 37 -7.96 -6.51 -10.98
C ASN A 37 -8.94 -5.53 -11.63
N ASP A 38 -10.24 -5.74 -11.47
CA ASP A 38 -11.27 -4.81 -11.93
C ASP A 38 -11.41 -3.61 -10.96
N GLU A 39 -12.33 -2.69 -11.26
CA GLU A 39 -12.54 -1.50 -10.42
C GLU A 39 -12.94 -1.85 -8.99
N ARG A 40 -13.76 -2.88 -8.81
CA ARG A 40 -14.16 -3.35 -7.47
C ARG A 40 -12.97 -3.94 -6.71
N GLY A 41 -12.13 -4.69 -7.40
CA GLY A 41 -10.91 -5.25 -6.81
C GLY A 41 -9.95 -4.16 -6.36
N LYS A 42 -9.77 -3.11 -7.15
CA LYS A 42 -8.92 -1.96 -6.79
C LYS A 42 -9.45 -1.23 -5.55
N VAL A 43 -10.76 -1.02 -5.46
CA VAL A 43 -11.38 -0.42 -4.27
C VAL A 43 -11.19 -1.30 -3.05
N PHE A 44 -11.36 -2.61 -3.22
CA PHE A 44 -11.15 -3.58 -2.15
C PHE A 44 -9.69 -3.56 -1.65
N ASP A 45 -8.72 -3.52 -2.55
CA ASP A 45 -7.30 -3.44 -2.19
C ASP A 45 -7.01 -2.21 -1.34
N ILE A 46 -7.57 -1.06 -1.71
CA ILE A 46 -7.42 0.17 -0.93
C ILE A 46 -8.09 0.03 0.46
N ALA A 47 -9.26 -0.57 0.51
CA ALA A 47 -10.00 -0.76 1.76
C ALA A 47 -9.23 -1.63 2.75
N ILE A 48 -8.64 -2.74 2.31
CA ILE A 48 -7.88 -3.63 3.19
C ILE A 48 -6.55 -3.01 3.63
N GLN A 49 -5.91 -2.21 2.77
CA GLN A 49 -4.73 -1.44 3.17
C GLN A 49 -5.08 -0.43 4.27
N THR A 50 -6.21 0.24 4.15
CA THR A 50 -6.71 1.14 5.19
C THR A 50 -6.91 0.40 6.50
N GLY A 51 -7.48 -0.80 6.46
CA GLY A 51 -7.66 -1.64 7.66
C GLY A 51 -6.34 -1.99 8.33
N ALA A 52 -5.33 -2.35 7.55
CA ALA A 52 -4.00 -2.65 8.06
C ALA A 52 -3.34 -1.42 8.71
N ILE A 53 -3.48 -0.25 8.10
CA ILE A 53 -2.97 1.01 8.65
C ILE A 53 -3.68 1.36 9.96
N LEU A 54 -4.98 1.12 10.06
CA LEU A 54 -5.72 1.33 11.31
C LEU A 54 -5.22 0.42 12.44
N ALA A 55 -4.72 -0.77 12.14
CA ALA A 55 -4.08 -1.64 13.13
C ALA A 55 -2.82 -0.99 13.71
N VAL A 56 -2.03 -0.32 12.88
CA VAL A 56 -0.85 0.44 13.34
C VAL A 56 -1.27 1.61 14.23
N VAL A 57 -2.30 2.35 13.83
CA VAL A 57 -2.83 3.45 14.65
C VAL A 57 -3.28 2.93 16.02
N TRP A 58 -3.96 1.80 16.05
CA TRP A 58 -4.39 1.18 17.31
C TRP A 58 -3.21 0.77 18.19
N GLU A 59 -2.21 0.11 17.62
CA GLU A 59 -1.03 -0.34 18.36
C GLU A 59 -0.24 0.83 18.95
N TYR A 60 -0.09 1.90 18.21
CA TYR A 60 0.65 3.08 18.62
C TYR A 60 -0.24 4.21 19.14
N ARG A 61 -1.51 3.94 19.47
CA ARG A 61 -2.46 4.97 19.89
C ARG A 61 -1.98 5.83 21.04
N ALA A 62 -1.35 5.22 22.03
CA ALA A 62 -0.84 5.95 23.18
C ALA A 62 0.23 6.97 22.80
N ARG A 63 1.09 6.60 21.86
CA ARG A 63 2.17 7.46 21.39
C ARG A 63 1.68 8.53 20.44
N LEU A 64 0.71 8.18 19.57
CA LEU A 64 0.15 9.13 18.60
C LEU A 64 -0.72 10.19 19.27
N PHE A 65 -1.51 9.80 20.28
CA PHE A 65 -2.39 10.72 21.01
C PHE A 65 -1.67 11.46 22.14
N ARG A 66 -0.45 11.07 22.48
CA ARG A 66 0.41 11.89 23.32
C ARG A 66 0.88 13.06 22.46
N VAL A 67 0.59 14.27 22.93
CA VAL A 67 0.99 15.48 22.18
C VAL A 67 2.52 15.61 22.26
N ASP A 68 3.22 15.07 21.27
CA ASP A 68 4.66 15.19 21.10
C ASP A 68 4.92 15.96 19.81
N PRO A 69 5.20 17.29 19.89
CA PRO A 69 5.39 18.11 18.70
C PRO A 69 6.52 17.61 17.80
N LYS A 70 7.57 17.07 18.39
CA LYS A 70 8.73 16.57 17.63
C LYS A 70 8.36 15.35 16.78
N LEU A 71 7.59 14.40 17.32
CA LEU A 71 7.13 13.23 16.59
C LEU A 71 6.26 13.66 15.40
N TRP A 72 5.28 14.51 15.65
CA TRP A 72 4.35 14.96 14.61
C TRP A 72 5.03 15.79 13.55
N LEU A 73 5.97 16.65 13.96
CA LEU A 73 6.78 17.41 12.99
C LEU A 73 7.59 16.49 12.10
N ASN A 74 8.24 15.48 12.67
CA ASN A 74 9.01 14.50 11.89
C ASN A 74 8.13 13.73 10.91
N LEU A 75 6.94 13.33 11.32
CA LEU A 75 6.00 12.64 10.44
C LEU A 75 5.53 13.52 9.29
N ILE A 76 5.21 14.77 9.57
CA ILE A 76 4.79 15.74 8.54
C ILE A 76 5.92 15.99 7.54
N VAL A 77 7.13 16.25 8.02
CA VAL A 77 8.28 16.49 7.15
C VAL A 77 8.59 15.26 6.29
N ALA A 78 8.52 14.08 6.87
CA ALA A 78 8.74 12.84 6.14
C ALA A 78 7.68 12.58 5.07
N PHE A 79 6.46 13.07 5.27
CA PHE A 79 5.36 12.91 4.33
C PHE A 79 5.42 13.89 3.15
N ILE A 80 6.05 15.05 3.32
CA ILE A 80 6.06 16.13 2.30
C ILE A 80 6.57 15.65 0.94
N PRO A 81 7.72 14.96 0.81
CA PRO A 81 8.19 14.50 -0.51
C PRO A 81 7.18 13.59 -1.22
N ALA A 82 6.57 12.67 -0.48
CA ALA A 82 5.56 11.78 -1.05
C ALA A 82 4.31 12.55 -1.49
N ALA A 83 3.86 13.52 -0.70
CA ALA A 83 2.72 14.35 -1.04
C ALA A 83 2.98 15.20 -2.29
N VAL A 84 4.15 15.82 -2.39
CA VAL A 84 4.53 16.63 -3.55
C VAL A 84 4.58 15.78 -4.81
N LEU A 85 5.23 14.62 -4.76
CA LEU A 85 5.32 13.73 -5.91
C LEU A 85 3.95 13.15 -6.28
N GLY A 86 3.13 12.81 -5.29
CA GLY A 86 1.79 12.29 -5.51
C GLY A 86 0.87 13.31 -6.16
N LEU A 87 0.88 14.55 -5.71
CA LEU A 87 0.06 15.62 -6.29
C LEU A 87 0.55 16.01 -7.69
N ALA A 88 1.87 16.07 -7.89
CA ALA A 88 2.43 16.47 -9.19
C ALA A 88 2.33 15.38 -10.25
N PHE A 89 2.53 14.11 -9.88
CA PHE A 89 2.66 13.00 -10.82
C PHE A 89 1.72 11.83 -10.55
N GLY A 90 0.79 11.96 -9.64
CA GLY A 90 -0.06 10.84 -9.19
C GLY A 90 -0.82 10.17 -10.33
N ALA A 91 -1.41 10.95 -11.23
CA ALA A 91 -2.15 10.41 -12.37
C ALA A 91 -1.21 9.64 -13.31
N THR A 92 -0.02 10.16 -13.58
CA THR A 92 0.99 9.51 -14.42
C THR A 92 1.49 8.21 -13.79
N ILE A 93 1.79 8.23 -12.50
CA ILE A 93 2.22 7.05 -11.75
C ILE A 93 1.15 5.97 -11.80
N LYS A 94 -0.10 6.34 -11.51
CA LYS A 94 -1.24 5.41 -11.52
C LYS A 94 -1.48 4.82 -12.90
N ALA A 95 -1.36 5.65 -13.96
CA ALA A 95 -1.63 5.21 -15.33
C ALA A 95 -0.54 4.28 -15.87
N HIS A 96 0.72 4.47 -15.49
CA HIS A 96 1.85 3.79 -16.11
C HIS A 96 2.55 2.76 -15.23
N LEU A 97 2.45 2.88 -13.90
CA LEU A 97 3.25 2.06 -12.99
C LEU A 97 2.43 1.05 -12.19
N PHE A 98 1.11 1.26 -12.02
CA PHE A 98 0.28 0.39 -11.20
C PHE A 98 -0.33 -0.74 -12.03
N SER A 99 0.52 -1.59 -12.59
CA SER A 99 0.12 -2.79 -13.28
C SER A 99 1.17 -3.89 -13.06
N ALA A 100 0.86 -5.12 -13.51
CA ALA A 100 1.71 -6.27 -13.19
C ALA A 100 3.12 -6.16 -13.75
N VAL A 101 3.29 -5.71 -14.99
CA VAL A 101 4.62 -5.68 -15.64
C VAL A 101 5.54 -4.64 -14.99
N PRO A 102 5.15 -3.35 -14.80
CA PRO A 102 5.99 -2.40 -14.10
C PRO A 102 6.31 -2.81 -12.67
N VAL A 103 5.34 -3.38 -11.93
CA VAL A 103 5.54 -3.83 -10.55
C VAL A 103 6.53 -4.99 -10.49
N ALA A 104 6.37 -6.01 -11.33
CA ALA A 104 7.28 -7.14 -11.38
C ALA A 104 8.69 -6.69 -11.77
N SER A 105 8.79 -5.78 -12.75
CA SER A 105 10.07 -5.21 -13.17
C SER A 105 10.75 -4.45 -12.04
N ALA A 106 9.99 -3.67 -11.28
CA ALA A 106 10.51 -2.92 -10.13
C ALA A 106 11.00 -3.88 -9.03
N PHE A 107 10.30 -4.99 -8.78
CA PHE A 107 10.74 -6.00 -7.81
C PHE A 107 12.06 -6.64 -8.23
N ILE A 108 12.21 -6.97 -9.50
CA ILE A 108 13.45 -7.57 -10.02
C ILE A 108 14.60 -6.57 -9.89
N VAL A 109 14.44 -5.36 -10.39
CA VAL A 109 15.48 -4.33 -10.36
C VAL A 109 15.84 -3.96 -8.92
N GLY A 110 14.83 -3.73 -8.07
CA GLY A 110 15.03 -3.40 -6.67
C GLY A 110 15.68 -4.53 -5.87
N GLY A 111 15.33 -5.77 -6.18
CA GLY A 111 15.92 -6.94 -5.54
C GLY A 111 17.39 -7.18 -5.90
N LEU A 112 17.83 -6.68 -7.06
CA LEU A 112 19.23 -6.77 -7.48
C LEU A 112 20.11 -5.67 -6.89
N VAL A 113 19.52 -4.60 -6.44
CA VAL A 113 20.23 -3.48 -5.80
C VAL A 113 20.33 -3.70 -4.30
#